data_75a7b88b71a3b440fc99480066b608df
#
_entry.id   75a7b88b71a3b440fc99480066b608df
#
_cell.length_a   1.000
_cell.length_b   1.000
_cell.length_c   1.000
_cell.angle_alpha   90.00
_cell.angle_beta   90.00
_cell.angle_gamma   90.00
#
_symmetry.space_group_name_H-M   'P 1'
#
loop_
_entity.id
_entity.type
_entity.pdbx_description
1 polymer ?
#
loop_
_entity_poly.entity_id
_entity_poly.type
_entity_poly.pdbx_seq_one_letter_code
_entity_poly.pdbx_strand_id
1 'polypeptide(L)'
;MEQDLIIRIIELLGTFAFAISGIRHAAAKRFDWFGGYVCGVAVAIGGGTIRDVMLGTIPFWMTTPIYLICTGVALFTVAFFGKWMEPLKNAWFVFDTLGLALFTIAGIQKSLAFGQPFWVAIIMGCLTGSAGGVIRDVLLNNEPVIFHKEIYAMACVLGGFVYWGLVTLGISAELCAIVSFVITCVIRFLAVKYHISLPVLKENDNSKNI
;
A
#
# COMPACT_ATOMS: atom_id res chain seq x y z
N MET A 1 20.80 12.73 -4.43
CA MET A 1 20.86 11.98 -5.72
C MET A 1 20.64 10.47 -5.52
N GLU A 2 21.43 9.76 -4.66
CA GLU A 2 21.20 8.32 -4.42
C GLU A 2 19.89 8.04 -3.68
N GLN A 3 19.57 8.79 -2.65
CA GLN A 3 18.30 8.63 -1.91
C GLN A 3 17.06 8.84 -2.80
N ASP A 4 17.09 9.80 -3.70
CA ASP A 4 15.99 10.02 -4.65
C ASP A 4 15.82 8.84 -5.62
N LEU A 5 16.92 8.20 -6.02
CA LEU A 5 16.88 7.02 -6.90
C LEU A 5 16.25 5.83 -6.17
N ILE A 6 16.62 5.58 -4.92
CA ILE A 6 16.06 4.50 -4.10
C ILE A 6 14.55 4.69 -3.90
N ILE A 7 14.11 5.89 -3.54
CA ILE A 7 12.68 6.20 -3.37
C ILE A 7 11.93 5.95 -4.68
N ARG A 8 12.45 6.38 -5.83
CA ARG A 8 11.84 6.14 -7.15
C ARG A 8 11.73 4.66 -7.49
N ILE A 9 12.74 3.85 -7.18
CA ILE A 9 12.70 2.40 -7.40
C ILE A 9 11.60 1.77 -6.52
N ILE A 10 11.54 2.14 -5.25
CA ILE A 10 10.52 1.66 -4.32
C ILE A 10 9.12 2.07 -4.80
N GLU A 11 8.94 3.31 -5.22
CA GLU A 11 7.67 3.80 -5.77
C GLU A 11 7.27 3.06 -7.04
N LEU A 12 8.22 2.74 -7.94
CA LEU A 12 7.92 2.01 -9.18
C LEU A 12 7.51 0.57 -8.90
N LEU A 13 8.24 -0.12 -8.02
CA LEU A 13 7.90 -1.49 -7.61
C LEU A 13 6.55 -1.53 -6.85
N GLY A 14 6.31 -0.55 -5.97
CA GLY A 14 5.04 -0.39 -5.28
C GLY A 14 3.87 -0.11 -6.24
N THR A 15 4.10 0.76 -7.24
CA THR A 15 3.13 1.05 -8.31
C THR A 15 2.76 -0.22 -9.07
N PHE A 16 3.75 -1.03 -9.49
CA PHE A 16 3.50 -2.29 -10.17
C PHE A 16 2.70 -3.27 -9.32
N ALA A 17 3.08 -3.45 -8.07
CA ALA A 17 2.40 -4.34 -7.15
C ALA A 17 0.94 -3.91 -6.89
N PHE A 18 0.70 -2.65 -6.57
CA PHE A 18 -0.64 -2.13 -6.36
C PHE A 18 -1.49 -2.10 -7.62
N ALA A 19 -0.89 -1.81 -8.78
CA ALA A 19 -1.59 -1.90 -10.06
C ALA A 19 -2.11 -3.32 -10.31
N ILE A 20 -1.27 -4.35 -10.11
CA ILE A 20 -1.70 -5.77 -10.22
C ILE A 20 -2.85 -6.04 -9.24
N SER A 21 -2.73 -5.62 -7.99
CA SER A 21 -3.80 -5.79 -6.99
C SER A 21 -5.11 -5.15 -7.45
N GLY A 22 -5.07 -3.88 -7.88
CA GLY A 22 -6.26 -3.15 -8.35
C GLY A 22 -6.90 -3.78 -9.59
N ILE A 23 -6.09 -4.10 -10.61
CA ILE A 23 -6.55 -4.69 -11.87
C ILE A 23 -7.17 -6.07 -11.64
N ARG A 24 -6.56 -6.91 -10.81
CA ARG A 24 -7.10 -8.23 -10.47
C ARG A 24 -8.46 -8.15 -9.79
N HIS A 25 -8.63 -7.21 -8.87
CA HIS A 25 -9.93 -6.98 -8.22
C HIS A 25 -10.98 -6.44 -9.19
N ALA A 26 -10.59 -5.52 -10.09
CA ALA A 26 -11.46 -5.01 -11.15
C ALA A 26 -11.89 -6.13 -12.13
N ALA A 27 -10.95 -7.01 -12.50
CA ALA A 27 -11.24 -8.19 -13.33
C ALA A 27 -12.24 -9.15 -12.66
N ALA A 28 -12.14 -9.37 -11.35
CA ALA A 28 -13.10 -10.16 -10.58
C ALA A 28 -14.51 -9.56 -10.58
N LYS A 29 -14.64 -8.24 -10.70
CA LYS A 29 -15.89 -7.49 -10.88
C LYS A 29 -16.31 -7.37 -12.35
N ARG A 30 -15.60 -8.04 -13.28
CA ARG A 30 -15.87 -8.02 -14.73
C ARG A 30 -15.78 -6.62 -15.37
N PHE A 31 -14.88 -5.77 -14.89
CA PHE A 31 -14.57 -4.51 -15.55
C PHE A 31 -13.89 -4.80 -16.89
N ASP A 32 -14.11 -3.91 -17.86
CA ASP A 32 -13.40 -3.96 -19.13
C ASP A 32 -11.92 -3.55 -18.99
N TRP A 33 -11.16 -3.58 -20.08
CA TRP A 33 -9.73 -3.25 -20.08
C TRP A 33 -9.47 -1.82 -19.59
N PHE A 34 -10.30 -0.87 -20.01
CA PHE A 34 -10.15 0.52 -19.59
C PHE A 34 -10.50 0.71 -18.12
N GLY A 35 -11.60 0.16 -17.66
CA GLY A 35 -11.99 0.18 -16.25
C GLY A 35 -10.96 -0.51 -15.36
N GLY A 36 -10.40 -1.64 -15.80
CA GLY A 36 -9.29 -2.31 -15.13
C GLY A 36 -8.04 -1.44 -15.03
N TYR A 37 -7.66 -0.77 -16.12
CA TYR A 37 -6.53 0.16 -16.14
C TYR A 37 -6.75 1.35 -15.19
N VAL A 38 -7.91 2.00 -15.28
CA VAL A 38 -8.25 3.15 -14.40
C VAL A 38 -8.24 2.75 -12.94
N CYS A 39 -8.81 1.58 -12.59
CA CYS A 39 -8.76 1.05 -11.24
C CYS A 39 -7.31 0.80 -10.79
N GLY A 40 -6.50 0.18 -11.65
CA GLY A 40 -5.09 -0.05 -11.38
C GLY A 40 -4.31 1.24 -11.13
N VAL A 41 -4.51 2.25 -11.98
CA VAL A 41 -3.91 3.59 -11.81
C VAL A 41 -4.33 4.20 -10.49
N ALA A 42 -5.63 4.27 -10.19
CA ALA A 42 -6.14 4.90 -8.97
C ALA A 42 -5.56 4.25 -7.70
N VAL A 43 -5.44 2.92 -7.69
CA VAL A 43 -4.86 2.16 -6.56
C VAL A 43 -3.37 2.41 -6.45
N ALA A 44 -2.66 2.38 -7.59
CA ALA A 44 -1.20 2.46 -7.61
C ALA A 44 -0.65 3.84 -7.24
N ILE A 45 -1.33 4.90 -7.68
CA ILE A 45 -0.83 6.27 -7.44
C ILE A 45 -1.57 7.02 -6.33
N GLY A 46 -2.73 6.51 -5.88
CA GLY A 46 -3.62 7.23 -4.97
C GLY A 46 -2.96 7.58 -3.65
N GLY A 47 -2.34 6.62 -2.98
CA GLY A 47 -1.67 6.85 -1.69
C GLY A 47 -0.51 7.84 -1.79
N GLY A 48 0.34 7.69 -2.81
CA GLY A 48 1.44 8.61 -3.06
C GLY A 48 0.98 10.02 -3.46
N THR A 49 -0.15 10.12 -4.17
CA THR A 49 -0.77 11.42 -4.49
C THR A 49 -1.22 12.15 -3.23
N ILE A 50 -1.92 11.47 -2.33
CA ILE A 50 -2.35 12.05 -1.06
C ILE A 50 -1.13 12.53 -0.26
N ARG A 51 -0.09 11.69 -0.14
CA ARG A 51 1.18 12.06 0.52
C ARG A 51 1.77 13.33 -0.07
N ASP A 52 1.92 13.37 -1.39
CA ASP A 52 2.61 14.47 -2.07
C ASP A 52 1.84 15.78 -1.94
N VAL A 53 0.52 15.74 -2.05
CA VAL A 53 -0.35 16.90 -1.80
C VAL A 53 -0.23 17.39 -0.36
N MET A 54 -0.20 16.48 0.64
CA MET A 54 -0.01 16.85 2.04
C MET A 54 1.37 17.43 2.33
N LEU A 55 2.40 17.01 1.59
CA LEU A 55 3.76 17.58 1.66
C LEU A 55 3.91 18.88 0.85
N GLY A 56 2.86 19.34 0.16
CA GLY A 56 2.89 20.55 -0.66
C GLY A 56 3.71 20.38 -1.95
N THR A 57 3.82 19.17 -2.47
CA THR A 57 4.59 18.87 -3.67
C THR A 57 3.72 18.37 -4.82
N ILE A 58 4.27 18.45 -6.04
CA ILE A 58 3.63 17.87 -7.22
C ILE A 58 3.60 16.33 -7.05
N PRO A 59 2.45 15.67 -7.26
CA PRO A 59 2.34 14.22 -7.21
C PRO A 59 3.40 13.54 -8.09
N PHE A 60 4.06 12.52 -7.56
CA PHE A 60 5.22 11.87 -8.17
C PHE A 60 4.97 11.37 -9.60
N TRP A 61 3.78 10.88 -9.88
CA TRP A 61 3.40 10.37 -11.21
C TRP A 61 3.20 11.48 -12.26
N MET A 62 2.98 12.72 -11.84
CA MET A 62 2.85 13.88 -12.75
C MET A 62 4.21 14.37 -13.27
N THR A 63 5.30 13.98 -12.62
CA THR A 63 6.65 14.39 -13.01
C THR A 63 7.23 13.54 -14.13
N THR A 64 6.71 12.32 -14.33
CA THR A 64 7.17 11.38 -15.37
C THR A 64 6.08 10.37 -15.71
N PRO A 65 5.90 10.00 -17.00
CA PRO A 65 4.86 9.04 -17.40
C PRO A 65 5.17 7.58 -17.01
N ILE A 66 6.34 7.30 -16.46
CA ILE A 66 6.82 5.93 -16.19
C ILE A 66 5.86 5.15 -15.28
N TYR A 67 5.20 5.81 -14.34
CA TYR A 67 4.25 5.18 -13.41
C TYR A 67 2.95 4.73 -14.12
N LEU A 68 2.46 5.54 -15.06
CA LEU A 68 1.30 5.19 -15.88
C LEU A 68 1.65 4.06 -16.86
N ILE A 69 2.84 4.09 -17.46
CA ILE A 69 3.35 3.01 -18.30
C ILE A 69 3.50 1.73 -17.47
N CYS A 70 4.05 1.81 -16.26
CA CYS A 70 4.19 0.69 -15.33
C CYS A 70 2.82 0.05 -15.02
N THR A 71 1.78 0.85 -14.79
CA THR A 71 0.40 0.35 -14.63
C THR A 71 -0.12 -0.32 -15.90
N GLY A 72 0.21 0.21 -17.07
CA GLY A 72 -0.08 -0.44 -18.37
C GLY A 72 0.57 -1.82 -18.48
N VAL A 73 1.86 -1.93 -18.13
CA VAL A 73 2.56 -3.21 -18.09
C VAL A 73 1.90 -4.18 -17.11
N ALA A 74 1.47 -3.70 -15.93
CA ALA A 74 0.74 -4.50 -14.96
C ALA A 74 -0.60 -5.00 -15.55
N LEU A 75 -1.32 -4.17 -16.33
CA LEU A 75 -2.55 -4.59 -17.01
C LEU A 75 -2.29 -5.75 -17.98
N PHE A 76 -1.28 -5.62 -18.83
CA PHE A 76 -0.90 -6.71 -19.76
C PHE A 76 -0.45 -7.95 -18.99
N THR A 77 0.31 -7.78 -17.91
CA THR A 77 0.71 -8.92 -17.04
C THR A 77 -0.51 -9.67 -16.50
N VAL A 78 -1.50 -8.96 -15.97
CA VAL A 78 -2.73 -9.59 -15.46
C VAL A 78 -3.55 -10.21 -16.60
N ALA A 79 -3.65 -9.54 -17.75
CA ALA A 79 -4.42 -10.04 -18.89
C ALA A 79 -3.86 -11.35 -19.46
N PHE A 80 -2.54 -11.44 -19.64
CA PHE A 80 -1.90 -12.62 -20.24
C PHE A 80 -1.61 -13.72 -19.22
N PHE A 81 -1.18 -13.37 -18.01
CA PHE A 81 -0.77 -14.33 -16.99
C PHE A 81 -1.81 -14.52 -15.88
N GLY A 82 -2.94 -13.82 -15.93
CA GLY A 82 -3.99 -13.88 -14.90
C GLY A 82 -4.50 -15.31 -14.65
N LYS A 83 -4.65 -16.13 -15.69
CA LYS A 83 -5.05 -17.54 -15.58
C LYS A 83 -4.03 -18.38 -14.81
N TRP A 84 -2.73 -18.09 -14.97
CA TRP A 84 -1.66 -18.79 -14.25
C TRP A 84 -1.58 -18.35 -12.78
N MET A 85 -2.16 -17.18 -12.46
CA MET A 85 -2.25 -16.66 -11.11
C MET A 85 -3.53 -17.14 -10.37
N GLU A 86 -4.49 -17.72 -11.07
CA GLU A 86 -5.74 -18.25 -10.47
C GLU A 86 -5.52 -19.36 -9.43
N PRO A 87 -4.57 -20.31 -9.62
CA PRO A 87 -4.30 -21.34 -8.61
C PRO A 87 -3.76 -20.74 -7.30
N LEU A 88 -3.15 -19.55 -7.37
CA LEU A 88 -2.72 -18.80 -6.20
C LEU A 88 -3.92 -18.01 -5.67
N LYS A 89 -4.82 -18.70 -4.95
CA LYS A 89 -6.07 -18.13 -4.38
C LYS A 89 -5.86 -16.79 -3.65
N ASN A 90 -4.63 -16.48 -3.26
CA ASN A 90 -4.24 -15.28 -2.52
C ASN A 90 -3.23 -14.40 -3.28
N ALA A 91 -3.06 -14.55 -4.61
CA ALA A 91 -2.07 -13.74 -5.35
C ALA A 91 -2.32 -12.22 -5.19
N TRP A 92 -3.58 -11.79 -5.18
CA TRP A 92 -3.96 -10.39 -4.94
C TRP A 92 -3.48 -9.90 -3.58
N PHE A 93 -3.58 -10.73 -2.54
CA PHE A 93 -3.12 -10.41 -1.20
C PHE A 93 -1.59 -10.21 -1.15
N VAL A 94 -0.84 -11.03 -1.88
CA VAL A 94 0.63 -10.87 -1.95
C VAL A 94 0.99 -9.54 -2.58
N PHE A 95 0.41 -9.19 -3.74
CA PHE A 95 0.68 -7.93 -4.40
C PHE A 95 0.19 -6.72 -3.60
N ASP A 96 -0.96 -6.83 -2.93
CA ASP A 96 -1.44 -5.79 -2.01
C ASP A 96 -0.46 -5.60 -0.84
N THR A 97 0.01 -6.68 -0.24
CA THR A 97 0.97 -6.62 0.87
C THR A 97 2.32 -6.03 0.44
N LEU A 98 2.83 -6.41 -0.74
CA LEU A 98 4.06 -5.83 -1.28
C LEU A 98 3.91 -4.33 -1.55
N GLY A 99 2.81 -3.93 -2.20
CA GLY A 99 2.50 -2.53 -2.46
C GLY A 99 2.38 -1.73 -1.17
N LEU A 100 1.63 -2.26 -0.18
CA LEU A 100 1.47 -1.67 1.14
C LEU A 100 2.83 -1.39 1.80
N ALA A 101 3.70 -2.41 1.88
CA ALA A 101 4.99 -2.30 2.54
C ALA A 101 5.94 -1.34 1.81
N LEU A 102 6.03 -1.42 0.47
CA LEU A 102 6.86 -0.53 -0.33
C LEU A 102 6.43 0.93 -0.20
N PHE A 103 5.14 1.22 -0.31
CA PHE A 103 4.65 2.58 -0.18
C PHE A 103 4.69 3.11 1.27
N THR A 104 4.64 2.22 2.26
CA THR A 104 4.92 2.62 3.65
C THR A 104 6.34 3.18 3.77
N ILE A 105 7.33 2.46 3.24
CA ILE A 105 8.74 2.92 3.25
C ILE A 105 8.92 4.20 2.43
N ALA A 106 8.37 4.24 1.21
CA ALA A 106 8.43 5.45 0.37
C ALA A 106 7.81 6.66 1.09
N GLY A 107 6.69 6.47 1.79
CA GLY A 107 6.03 7.51 2.56
C GLY A 107 6.88 8.02 3.72
N ILE A 108 7.49 7.11 4.49
CA ILE A 108 8.39 7.46 5.60
C ILE A 108 9.60 8.23 5.07
N GLN A 109 10.33 7.65 4.12
CA GLN A 109 11.58 8.24 3.61
C GLN A 109 11.34 9.61 2.97
N LYS A 110 10.29 9.76 2.16
CA LYS A 110 9.97 11.03 1.54
C LYS A 110 9.58 12.08 2.57
N SER A 111 8.79 11.74 3.58
CA SER A 111 8.42 12.67 4.65
C SER A 111 9.63 13.14 5.46
N LEU A 112 10.55 12.22 5.78
CA LEU A 112 11.81 12.57 6.46
C LEU A 112 12.69 13.47 5.59
N ALA A 113 12.76 13.22 4.27
CA ALA A 113 13.50 14.07 3.33
C ALA A 113 12.93 15.51 3.27
N PHE A 114 11.63 15.68 3.56
CA PHE A 114 10.97 16.98 3.71
C PHE A 114 11.08 17.57 5.12
N GLY A 115 11.94 17.01 5.98
CA GLY A 115 12.19 17.52 7.32
C GLY A 115 11.07 17.27 8.32
N GLN A 116 10.12 16.37 8.00
CA GLN A 116 9.05 16.04 8.93
C GLN A 116 9.57 15.20 10.10
N PRO A 117 9.03 15.37 11.32
CA PRO A 117 9.40 14.56 12.46
C PRO A 117 8.96 13.10 12.27
N PHE A 118 9.62 12.16 12.95
CA PHE A 118 9.37 10.72 12.77
C PHE A 118 7.91 10.30 12.96
N TRP A 119 7.21 10.87 13.93
CA TRP A 119 5.81 10.53 14.16
C TRP A 119 4.92 10.90 12.97
N VAL A 120 5.19 12.05 12.31
CA VAL A 120 4.53 12.44 11.06
C VAL A 120 4.92 11.50 9.94
N ALA A 121 6.21 11.17 9.82
CA ALA A 121 6.70 10.25 8.80
C ALA A 121 6.04 8.86 8.89
N ILE A 122 5.83 8.32 10.11
CA ILE A 122 5.14 7.06 10.33
C ILE A 122 3.67 7.14 9.86
N ILE A 123 2.96 8.23 10.22
CA ILE A 123 1.58 8.46 9.78
C ILE A 123 1.52 8.58 8.25
N MET A 124 2.43 9.34 7.65
CA MET A 124 2.50 9.51 6.19
C MET A 124 2.84 8.21 5.48
N GLY A 125 3.71 7.38 6.06
CA GLY A 125 3.99 6.03 5.57
C GLY A 125 2.76 5.14 5.61
N CYS A 126 2.07 5.11 6.76
CA CYS A 126 0.82 4.37 6.93
C CYS A 126 -0.25 4.82 5.92
N LEU A 127 -0.45 6.13 5.78
CA LEU A 127 -1.39 6.72 4.84
C LEU A 127 -1.02 6.36 3.39
N THR A 128 0.25 6.53 3.02
CA THR A 128 0.72 6.24 1.66
C THR A 128 0.53 4.77 1.30
N GLY A 129 0.85 3.87 2.22
CA GLY A 129 0.72 2.43 2.00
C GLY A 129 -0.73 1.95 1.99
N SER A 130 -1.59 2.45 2.89
CA SER A 130 -2.95 1.92 3.04
C SER A 130 -3.99 2.58 2.12
N ALA A 131 -3.80 3.84 1.73
CA ALA A 131 -4.82 4.59 0.98
C ALA A 131 -5.11 3.98 -0.40
N GLY A 132 -4.09 3.39 -1.07
CA GLY A 132 -4.31 2.68 -2.34
C GLY A 132 -5.33 1.55 -2.20
N GLY A 133 -5.21 0.74 -1.16
CA GLY A 133 -6.17 -0.34 -0.86
C GLY A 133 -7.56 0.18 -0.51
N VAL A 134 -7.64 1.28 0.24
CA VAL A 134 -8.94 1.94 0.56
C VAL A 134 -9.61 2.44 -0.72
N ILE A 135 -8.87 3.14 -1.59
CA ILE A 135 -9.38 3.63 -2.88
C ILE A 135 -9.87 2.45 -3.73
N ARG A 136 -9.10 1.36 -3.80
CA ARG A 136 -9.52 0.13 -4.50
C ARG A 136 -10.87 -0.37 -4.00
N ASP A 137 -10.98 -0.55 -2.69
CA ASP A 137 -12.17 -1.16 -2.11
C ASP A 137 -13.41 -0.27 -2.31
N VAL A 138 -13.26 1.06 -2.17
CA VAL A 138 -14.31 2.04 -2.44
C VAL A 138 -14.73 2.01 -3.92
N LEU A 139 -13.79 2.04 -4.87
CA LEU A 139 -14.09 1.98 -6.31
C LEU A 139 -14.82 0.69 -6.70
N LEU A 140 -14.55 -0.40 -6.01
CA LEU A 140 -15.16 -1.71 -6.25
C LEU A 140 -16.42 -1.96 -5.43
N ASN A 141 -16.88 -0.97 -4.68
CA ASN A 141 -18.01 -1.06 -3.76
C ASN A 141 -17.85 -2.24 -2.77
N ASN A 142 -16.65 -2.37 -2.21
CA ASN A 142 -16.35 -3.29 -1.12
C ASN A 142 -16.12 -2.49 0.16
N GLU A 143 -16.37 -3.10 1.31
CA GLU A 143 -15.96 -2.51 2.58
C GLU A 143 -14.43 -2.48 2.67
N PRO A 144 -13.80 -1.31 2.91
CA PRO A 144 -12.35 -1.22 2.99
C PRO A 144 -11.77 -2.11 4.09
N VAL A 145 -10.76 -2.91 3.73
CA VAL A 145 -10.09 -3.86 4.63
C VAL A 145 -9.57 -3.18 5.90
N ILE A 146 -9.19 -1.91 5.81
CA ILE A 146 -8.67 -1.13 6.93
C ILE A 146 -9.63 -1.05 8.13
N PHE A 147 -10.94 -1.19 7.90
CA PHE A 147 -11.96 -1.03 8.95
C PHE A 147 -12.41 -2.33 9.60
N HIS A 148 -12.30 -3.46 8.93
CA HIS A 148 -13.03 -4.65 9.35
C HIS A 148 -12.20 -5.91 9.60
N LYS A 149 -11.05 -6.02 9.01
CA LYS A 149 -10.30 -7.28 9.07
C LYS A 149 -8.82 -7.03 9.22
N GLU A 150 -8.22 -7.88 10.04
CA GLU A 150 -6.80 -8.12 10.11
C GLU A 150 -5.95 -6.85 10.32
N ILE A 151 -4.75 -7.03 10.80
CA ILE A 151 -3.80 -5.94 10.99
C ILE A 151 -3.35 -5.44 9.60
N TYR A 152 -4.03 -4.42 9.02
CA TYR A 152 -3.70 -3.82 7.73
C TYR A 152 -2.85 -2.56 7.92
N ALA A 153 -3.45 -1.45 8.29
CA ALA A 153 -2.75 -0.19 8.55
C ALA A 153 -1.79 -0.30 9.75
N MET A 154 -2.14 -1.10 10.75
CA MET A 154 -1.26 -1.32 11.90
C MET A 154 0.06 -2.01 11.53
N ALA A 155 0.10 -2.82 10.46
CA ALA A 155 1.36 -3.37 9.97
C ALA A 155 2.30 -2.26 9.44
N CYS A 156 1.74 -1.23 8.78
CA CYS A 156 2.51 -0.06 8.36
C CYS A 156 3.06 0.72 9.55
N VAL A 157 2.22 0.94 10.57
CA VAL A 157 2.62 1.65 11.80
C VAL A 157 3.75 0.90 12.52
N LEU A 158 3.60 -0.41 12.71
CA LEU A 158 4.63 -1.25 13.33
C LEU A 158 5.93 -1.27 12.51
N GLY A 159 5.83 -1.41 11.17
CA GLY A 159 6.97 -1.28 10.28
C GLY A 159 7.65 0.09 10.38
N GLY A 160 6.87 1.16 10.53
CA GLY A 160 7.39 2.51 10.74
C GLY A 160 8.13 2.67 12.07
N PHE A 161 7.63 2.07 13.15
CA PHE A 161 8.35 2.06 14.44
C PHE A 161 9.66 1.27 14.35
N VAL A 162 9.68 0.15 13.63
CA VAL A 162 10.90 -0.60 13.37
C VAL A 162 11.90 0.25 12.60
N TYR A 163 11.45 0.95 11.54
CA TYR A 163 12.29 1.86 10.77
C TYR A 163 12.92 2.93 11.69
N TRP A 164 12.10 3.57 12.51
CA TRP A 164 12.56 4.57 13.47
C TRP A 164 13.58 4.02 14.48
N GLY A 165 13.28 2.86 15.08
CA GLY A 165 14.18 2.21 16.04
C GLY A 165 15.54 1.89 15.43
N LEU A 166 15.58 1.40 14.19
CA LEU A 166 16.83 1.09 13.49
C LEU A 166 17.63 2.35 13.15
N VAL A 167 16.96 3.43 12.72
CA VAL A 167 17.62 4.72 12.48
C VAL A 167 18.24 5.28 13.75
N THR A 168 17.57 5.17 14.91
CA THR A 168 18.11 5.63 16.21
C THR A 168 19.32 4.83 16.67
N LEU A 169 19.47 3.60 16.18
CA LEU A 169 20.66 2.75 16.39
C LEU A 169 21.81 3.07 15.41
N GLY A 170 21.65 4.06 14.54
CA GLY A 170 22.67 4.47 13.57
C GLY A 170 22.81 3.54 12.37
N ILE A 171 21.80 2.70 12.08
CA ILE A 171 21.79 1.80 10.93
C ILE A 171 21.51 2.59 9.66
N SER A 172 22.10 2.18 8.52
CA SER A 172 21.92 2.86 7.24
C SER A 172 20.44 2.86 6.80
N ALA A 173 20.02 3.91 6.11
CA ALA A 173 18.63 4.09 5.68
C ALA A 173 18.14 2.95 4.76
N GLU A 174 19.04 2.40 3.95
CA GLU A 174 18.75 1.29 3.05
C GLU A 174 18.43 0.01 3.84
N LEU A 175 19.23 -0.31 4.85
CA LEU A 175 19.01 -1.48 5.68
C LEU A 175 17.76 -1.31 6.54
N CYS A 176 17.52 -0.11 7.09
CA CYS A 176 16.27 0.23 7.77
C CYS A 176 15.05 0.00 6.87
N ALA A 177 15.12 0.42 5.59
CA ALA A 177 14.06 0.22 4.61
C ALA A 177 13.79 -1.28 4.36
N ILE A 178 14.84 -2.06 4.12
CA ILE A 178 14.72 -3.50 3.85
C ILE A 178 14.13 -4.24 5.05
N VAL A 179 14.66 -4.01 6.24
CA VAL A 179 14.17 -4.69 7.45
C VAL A 179 12.73 -4.31 7.75
N SER A 180 12.39 -3.02 7.66
CA SER A 180 11.03 -2.54 7.87
C SER A 180 10.05 -3.10 6.83
N PHE A 181 10.45 -3.17 5.55
CA PHE A 181 9.68 -3.81 4.48
C PHE A 181 9.38 -5.28 4.82
N VAL A 182 10.42 -6.05 5.16
CA VAL A 182 10.27 -7.48 5.48
C VAL A 182 9.35 -7.67 6.69
N ILE A 183 9.53 -6.88 7.74
CA ILE A 183 8.71 -6.98 8.95
C ILE A 183 7.25 -6.62 8.65
N THR A 184 6.99 -5.56 7.87
CA THR A 184 5.63 -5.20 7.45
C THR A 184 4.98 -6.36 6.68
N CYS A 185 5.68 -6.97 5.74
CA CYS A 185 5.19 -8.13 5.01
C CYS A 185 4.92 -9.33 5.94
N VAL A 186 5.86 -9.65 6.84
CA VAL A 186 5.70 -10.76 7.79
C VAL A 186 4.49 -10.56 8.69
N ILE A 187 4.30 -9.35 9.25
CA ILE A 187 3.13 -9.01 10.07
C ILE A 187 1.85 -9.25 9.27
N ARG A 188 1.78 -8.79 8.03
CA ARG A 188 0.62 -8.98 7.16
C ARG A 188 0.33 -10.45 6.87
N PHE A 189 1.37 -11.22 6.51
CA PHE A 189 1.22 -12.67 6.26
C PHE A 189 0.76 -13.41 7.50
N LEU A 190 1.32 -13.10 8.68
CA LEU A 190 0.91 -13.71 9.94
C LEU A 190 -0.51 -13.31 10.33
N ALA A 191 -0.88 -12.03 10.17
CA ALA A 191 -2.22 -11.53 10.48
C ALA A 191 -3.29 -12.26 9.65
N VAL A 192 -3.07 -12.43 8.34
CA VAL A 192 -4.00 -13.15 7.46
C VAL A 192 -4.01 -14.64 7.76
N LYS A 193 -2.83 -15.25 7.96
CA LYS A 193 -2.72 -16.70 8.24
C LYS A 193 -3.41 -17.11 9.54
N TYR A 194 -3.29 -16.29 10.58
CA TYR A 194 -3.83 -16.57 11.91
C TYR A 194 -5.11 -15.81 12.23
N HIS A 195 -5.68 -15.08 11.24
CA HIS A 195 -6.89 -14.26 11.40
C HIS A 195 -6.81 -13.29 12.57
N ILE A 196 -5.62 -12.65 12.76
CA ILE A 196 -5.39 -11.71 13.85
C ILE A 196 -6.08 -10.39 13.50
N SER A 197 -7.06 -10.00 14.30
CA SER A 197 -7.82 -8.76 14.14
C SER A 197 -7.84 -7.96 15.45
N LEU A 198 -8.06 -6.65 15.34
CA LEU A 198 -8.30 -5.81 16.50
C LEU A 198 -9.70 -6.06 17.06
N PRO A 199 -9.92 -5.83 18.38
CA PRO A 199 -11.24 -5.94 18.98
C PRO A 199 -12.25 -5.01 18.29
N VAL A 200 -13.42 -5.54 17.95
CA VAL A 200 -14.51 -4.75 17.36
C VAL A 200 -15.14 -3.87 18.42
N LEU A 201 -15.39 -2.59 18.09
CA LEU A 201 -16.21 -1.70 18.91
C LEU A 201 -17.64 -2.24 18.92
N LYS A 202 -18.13 -2.67 20.10
CA LYS A 202 -19.50 -3.11 20.28
C LYS A 202 -20.34 -1.92 20.66
N GLU A 203 -21.41 -1.66 19.91
CA GLU A 203 -22.49 -0.80 20.37
C GLU A 203 -23.19 -1.49 21.54
N ASN A 204 -23.36 -0.79 22.67
CA ASN A 204 -24.21 -1.27 23.77
C ASN A 204 -25.65 -1.22 23.27
N ASP A 205 -26.18 -2.34 22.82
CA ASP A 205 -27.57 -2.49 22.39
C ASP A 205 -28.50 -2.42 23.62
N ASN A 206 -28.66 -1.21 24.14
CA ASN A 206 -29.65 -0.91 25.18
C ASN A 206 -31.06 -0.74 24.60
N SER A 207 -31.27 -0.98 23.29
CA SER A 207 -32.57 -0.78 22.62
C SER A 207 -33.51 -2.00 22.67
N LYS A 208 -33.15 -3.09 23.35
CA LYS A 208 -34.00 -4.29 23.45
C LYS A 208 -34.97 -4.30 24.65
N ASN A 209 -35.08 -3.18 25.39
CA ASN A 209 -36.00 -3.05 26.53
C ASN A 209 -36.91 -1.83 26.39
N ILE A 210 -37.57 -1.63 25.24
CA ILE A 210 -38.74 -0.74 25.14
C ILE A 210 -39.82 -1.49 24.35
#